data_6848075d3d150b65950bbf27d46771e6
#
_entry.id   6848075d3d150b65950bbf27d46771e6
#
_cell.length_a   1.000
_cell.length_b   1.000
_cell.length_c   1.000
_cell.angle_alpha   90.00
_cell.angle_beta   90.00
_cell.angle_gamma   90.00
#
_symmetry.space_group_name_H-M   'P 1'
#
loop_
_entity.id
_entity.type
_entity.pdbx_description
1 polymer ?
#
loop_
_entity_poly.entity_id
_entity_poly.type
_entity_poly.pdbx_seq_one_letter_code
_entity_poly.pdbx_strand_id
1 'polypeptide(L)'
;MVLRLRAEGIRDERVLDAMNRVPRHRFVAQALAGRAYEPVSLPIGYGQTISQPWMVARMMEAILEEREVPRRVLEIGTGSAYQTAVLAELGAEVFSIERIGPLQERATALLGRLGYRQVHLQHGDGSGGWPEKAPFDAMVITAAVPCALAPLYRQLCAGGSLVMPVEEGGRQHLQVSHWDGSTARVIALGSCHFVPLLAGTVSVASGECADDKRDWRRG
;
A
#
# COMPACT_ATOMS: atom_id res chain seq x y z
N MET A 1 -8.46 17.61 -1.15
CA MET A 1 -8.28 16.20 -1.57
C MET A 1 -9.61 15.48 -1.54
N VAL A 2 -10.27 15.30 -0.41
CA VAL A 2 -11.50 14.49 -0.24
C VAL A 2 -12.64 14.91 -1.20
N LEU A 3 -12.94 16.20 -1.34
CA LEU A 3 -13.96 16.67 -2.29
C LEU A 3 -13.67 16.25 -3.74
N ARG A 4 -12.39 16.23 -4.13
CA ARG A 4 -11.97 15.75 -5.45
C ARG A 4 -12.19 14.25 -5.59
N LEU A 5 -11.79 13.45 -4.60
CA LEU A 5 -11.99 12.00 -4.60
C LEU A 5 -13.47 11.65 -4.77
N ARG A 6 -14.36 12.35 -4.07
CA ARG A 6 -15.81 12.19 -4.21
C ARG A 6 -16.30 12.55 -5.63
N ALA A 7 -15.78 13.62 -6.22
CA ALA A 7 -16.11 14.01 -7.61
C ALA A 7 -15.54 12.99 -8.63
N GLU A 8 -14.43 12.33 -8.32
CA GLU A 8 -13.79 11.29 -9.13
C GLU A 8 -14.40 9.88 -8.90
N GLY A 9 -15.51 9.78 -8.14
CA GLY A 9 -16.32 8.57 -8.02
C GLY A 9 -16.02 7.71 -6.80
N ILE A 10 -15.18 8.15 -5.86
CA ILE A 10 -15.02 7.49 -4.55
C ILE A 10 -16.28 7.76 -3.72
N ARG A 11 -16.94 6.72 -3.25
CA ARG A 11 -18.26 6.79 -2.60
C ARG A 11 -18.28 6.32 -1.15
N ASP A 12 -17.33 5.48 -0.73
CA ASP A 12 -17.31 4.98 0.63
C ASP A 12 -16.87 6.09 1.60
N GLU A 13 -17.82 6.57 2.41
CA GLU A 13 -17.57 7.65 3.36
C GLU A 13 -16.55 7.25 4.43
N ARG A 14 -16.43 5.96 4.77
CA ARG A 14 -15.41 5.47 5.72
C ARG A 14 -14.01 5.72 5.18
N VAL A 15 -13.82 5.46 3.88
CA VAL A 15 -12.54 5.72 3.18
C VAL A 15 -12.25 7.22 3.13
N LEU A 16 -13.23 8.03 2.73
CA LEU A 16 -13.09 9.48 2.64
C LEU A 16 -12.75 10.10 4.00
N ASP A 17 -13.41 9.66 5.06
CA ASP A 17 -13.18 10.11 6.43
C ASP A 17 -11.80 9.69 6.96
N ALA A 18 -11.39 8.44 6.74
CA ALA A 18 -10.05 7.98 7.11
C ALA A 18 -8.97 8.80 6.41
N MET A 19 -9.10 9.00 5.09
CA MET A 19 -8.15 9.81 4.31
C MET A 19 -8.15 11.29 4.70
N ASN A 20 -9.26 11.81 5.22
CA ASN A 20 -9.35 13.18 5.73
C ASN A 20 -8.62 13.34 7.08
N ARG A 21 -8.63 12.30 7.93
CA ARG A 21 -7.94 12.30 9.23
C ARG A 21 -6.43 12.15 9.08
N VAL A 22 -5.96 11.34 8.11
CA VAL A 22 -4.53 11.09 7.92
C VAL A 22 -3.82 12.30 7.27
N PRO A 23 -2.88 12.95 7.97
CA PRO A 23 -2.18 14.14 7.45
C PRO A 23 -1.15 13.76 6.37
N ARG A 24 -1.60 13.57 5.15
CA ARG A 24 -0.80 13.04 4.03
C ARG A 24 0.52 13.77 3.80
N HIS A 25 0.58 15.09 4.06
CA HIS A 25 1.80 15.88 3.95
C HIS A 25 2.93 15.44 4.91
N ARG A 26 2.61 14.67 5.96
CA ARG A 26 3.60 14.09 6.88
C ARG A 26 4.32 12.87 6.30
N PHE A 27 3.80 12.28 5.22
CA PHE A 27 4.27 11.05 4.59
C PHE A 27 5.13 11.31 3.34
N VAL A 28 5.49 12.55 3.08
CA VAL A 28 6.39 12.98 2.01
C VAL A 28 7.51 13.84 2.57
N ALA A 29 8.57 14.05 1.78
CA ALA A 29 9.63 15.00 2.16
C ALA A 29 9.05 16.40 2.36
N GLN A 30 9.62 17.18 3.30
CA GLN A 30 9.16 18.53 3.63
C GLN A 30 9.04 19.44 2.41
N ALA A 31 9.97 19.33 1.45
CA ALA A 31 9.94 20.08 0.19
C ALA A 31 8.72 19.77 -0.69
N LEU A 32 8.09 18.60 -0.51
CA LEU A 32 6.92 18.15 -1.26
C LEU A 32 5.61 18.30 -0.48
N ALA A 33 5.65 18.76 0.77
CA ALA A 33 4.48 18.84 1.64
C ALA A 33 3.33 19.66 1.03
N GLY A 34 3.64 20.76 0.33
CA GLY A 34 2.65 21.59 -0.36
C GLY A 34 1.93 20.87 -1.51
N ARG A 35 2.56 19.85 -2.08
CA ARG A 35 2.03 19.05 -3.20
C ARG A 35 1.35 17.76 -2.74
N ALA A 36 1.42 17.41 -1.48
CA ALA A 36 0.97 16.13 -0.95
C ALA A 36 -0.50 15.79 -1.27
N TYR A 37 -1.33 16.80 -1.45
CA TYR A 37 -2.77 16.66 -1.71
C TYR A 37 -3.16 16.81 -3.20
N GLU A 38 -2.15 16.94 -4.10
CA GLU A 38 -2.35 16.93 -5.54
C GLU A 38 -2.71 15.50 -6.03
N PRO A 39 -3.40 15.37 -7.20
CA PRO A 39 -3.78 14.07 -7.78
C PRO A 39 -2.60 13.39 -8.51
N VAL A 40 -1.46 13.33 -7.86
CA VAL A 40 -0.21 12.76 -8.41
C VAL A 40 0.49 11.87 -7.41
N SER A 41 1.30 10.94 -7.91
CA SER A 41 2.28 10.22 -7.12
C SER A 41 3.49 11.12 -6.87
N LEU A 42 4.12 11.01 -5.69
CA LEU A 42 5.29 11.80 -5.32
C LEU A 42 6.44 10.88 -4.89
N PRO A 43 7.69 11.24 -5.19
CA PRO A 43 8.84 10.43 -4.80
C PRO A 43 9.04 10.42 -3.27
N ILE A 44 9.44 9.24 -2.75
CA ILE A 44 9.78 9.04 -1.34
C ILE A 44 11.22 8.55 -1.13
N GLY A 45 12.02 8.53 -2.20
CA GLY A 45 13.37 7.98 -2.25
C GLY A 45 13.40 6.52 -2.69
N TYR A 46 14.60 6.01 -2.93
CA TYR A 46 14.86 4.62 -3.36
C TYR A 46 14.10 4.19 -4.62
N GLY A 47 13.81 5.12 -5.54
CA GLY A 47 12.98 4.86 -6.72
C GLY A 47 11.52 4.55 -6.41
N GLN A 48 11.04 4.81 -5.18
CA GLN A 48 9.67 4.54 -4.75
C GLN A 48 8.85 5.82 -4.68
N THR A 49 7.53 5.65 -4.69
CA THR A 49 6.58 6.77 -4.63
C THR A 49 5.47 6.52 -3.61
N ILE A 50 4.92 7.58 -3.04
CA ILE A 50 3.60 7.54 -2.44
C ILE A 50 2.56 7.58 -3.56
N SER A 51 1.65 6.60 -3.59
CA SER A 51 0.60 6.53 -4.62
C SER A 51 -0.29 7.76 -4.60
N GLN A 52 -0.83 8.15 -5.76
CA GLN A 52 -1.79 9.24 -5.83
C GLN A 52 -3.02 8.98 -4.94
N PRO A 53 -3.66 10.01 -4.40
CA PRO A 53 -4.77 9.85 -3.45
C PRO A 53 -5.92 8.99 -3.97
N TRP A 54 -6.29 9.14 -5.24
CA TRP A 54 -7.37 8.36 -5.84
C TRP A 54 -7.08 6.86 -5.85
N MET A 55 -5.84 6.48 -6.15
CA MET A 55 -5.45 5.07 -6.18
C MET A 55 -5.55 4.43 -4.80
N VAL A 56 -5.07 5.13 -3.74
CA VAL A 56 -5.22 4.66 -2.36
C VAL A 56 -6.70 4.51 -2.00
N ALA A 57 -7.52 5.51 -2.29
CA ALA A 57 -8.95 5.45 -2.03
C ALA A 57 -9.63 4.27 -2.74
N ARG A 58 -9.31 4.07 -4.02
CA ARG A 58 -9.88 2.98 -4.83
C ARG A 58 -9.49 1.59 -4.32
N MET A 59 -8.24 1.42 -3.86
CA MET A 59 -7.80 0.17 -3.23
C MET A 59 -8.52 -0.08 -1.90
N MET A 60 -8.73 0.97 -1.09
CA MET A 60 -9.50 0.86 0.17
C MET A 60 -10.96 0.52 -0.09
N GLU A 61 -11.64 1.18 -1.03
CA GLU A 61 -13.00 0.81 -1.41
C GLU A 61 -13.11 -0.65 -1.84
N ALA A 62 -12.12 -1.13 -2.61
CA ALA A 62 -12.14 -2.50 -3.12
C ALA A 62 -12.02 -3.57 -2.02
N ILE A 63 -11.35 -3.28 -0.90
CA ILE A 63 -11.30 -4.21 0.24
C ILE A 63 -12.52 -4.09 1.15
N LEU A 64 -13.19 -2.94 1.17
CA LEU A 64 -14.40 -2.73 1.99
C LEU A 64 -15.66 -3.27 1.29
N GLU A 65 -15.82 -3.02 0.01
CA GLU A 65 -16.86 -3.52 -0.89
C GLU A 65 -18.24 -3.72 -0.22
N GLU A 66 -18.77 -2.65 0.41
CA GLU A 66 -20.02 -2.64 1.17
C GLU A 66 -20.07 -3.59 2.41
N ARG A 67 -18.91 -4.16 2.78
CA ARG A 67 -18.74 -5.05 3.94
C ARG A 67 -18.30 -4.27 5.17
N GLU A 68 -18.23 -4.98 6.29
CA GLU A 68 -17.55 -4.47 7.48
C GLU A 68 -16.06 -4.23 7.22
N VAL A 69 -15.47 -3.33 7.99
CA VAL A 69 -14.02 -3.09 7.93
C VAL A 69 -13.28 -4.39 8.29
N PRO A 70 -12.34 -4.85 7.44
CA PRO A 70 -11.54 -6.02 7.74
C PRO A 70 -10.74 -5.77 9.03
N ARG A 71 -10.76 -6.76 9.94
CA ARG A 71 -10.08 -6.63 11.23
C ARG A 71 -8.56 -6.74 11.09
N ARG A 72 -8.10 -7.66 10.24
CA ARG A 72 -6.68 -7.97 10.04
C ARG A 72 -6.31 -7.81 8.58
N VAL A 73 -5.45 -6.87 8.30
CA VAL A 73 -5.04 -6.55 6.91
C VAL A 73 -3.53 -6.73 6.76
N LEU A 74 -3.13 -7.48 5.73
CA LEU A 74 -1.74 -7.54 5.28
C LEU A 74 -1.53 -6.53 4.15
N GLU A 75 -0.56 -5.65 4.32
CA GLU A 75 -0.05 -4.77 3.27
C GLU A 75 1.34 -5.23 2.82
N ILE A 76 1.56 -5.32 1.50
CA ILE A 76 2.87 -5.61 0.91
C ILE A 76 3.35 -4.36 0.18
N GLY A 77 4.42 -3.75 0.70
CA GLY A 77 4.96 -2.47 0.25
C GLY A 77 4.49 -1.31 1.14
N THR A 78 5.06 -1.17 2.34
CA THR A 78 4.76 -0.07 3.29
C THR A 78 5.07 1.30 2.67
N GLY A 79 6.20 1.43 1.99
CA GLY A 79 6.66 2.65 1.34
C GLY A 79 6.72 3.85 2.28
N SER A 80 5.85 4.84 2.03
CA SER A 80 5.72 6.02 2.89
C SER A 80 4.96 5.77 4.18
N ALA A 81 4.28 4.64 4.33
CA ALA A 81 3.29 4.30 5.36
C ALA A 81 1.97 5.10 5.30
N TYR A 82 1.71 5.85 4.24
CA TYR A 82 0.44 6.59 4.13
C TYR A 82 -0.76 5.66 4.05
N GLN A 83 -0.71 4.66 3.17
CA GLN A 83 -1.79 3.68 3.02
C GLN A 83 -1.94 2.82 4.28
N THR A 84 -0.83 2.44 4.92
CA THR A 84 -0.79 1.78 6.23
C THR A 84 -1.58 2.58 7.28
N ALA A 85 -1.35 3.90 7.34
CA ALA A 85 -2.07 4.79 8.25
C ALA A 85 -3.57 4.90 7.91
N VAL A 86 -3.94 4.93 6.62
CA VAL A 86 -5.36 4.94 6.20
C VAL A 86 -6.05 3.65 6.60
N LEU A 87 -5.40 2.49 6.43
CA LEU A 87 -5.93 1.20 6.91
C LEU A 87 -6.15 1.20 8.42
N ALA A 88 -5.19 1.72 9.17
CA ALA A 88 -5.30 1.84 10.63
C ALA A 88 -6.42 2.81 11.06
N GLU A 89 -6.61 3.92 10.34
CA GLU A 89 -7.73 4.87 10.58
C GLU A 89 -9.10 4.27 10.26
N LEU A 90 -9.17 3.32 9.34
CA LEU A 90 -10.38 2.52 9.09
C LEU A 90 -10.71 1.58 10.26
N GLY A 91 -9.77 1.33 11.17
CA GLY A 91 -9.95 0.47 12.34
C GLY A 91 -9.30 -0.92 12.22
N ALA A 92 -8.53 -1.17 11.17
CA ALA A 92 -7.84 -2.44 10.99
C ALA A 92 -6.60 -2.58 11.89
N GLU A 93 -6.32 -3.80 12.34
CA GLU A 93 -4.99 -4.23 12.75
C GLU A 93 -4.17 -4.49 11.49
N VAL A 94 -3.10 -3.71 11.27
CA VAL A 94 -2.34 -3.72 10.03
C VAL A 94 -1.01 -4.40 10.20
N PHE A 95 -0.73 -5.35 9.33
CA PHE A 95 0.56 -6.02 9.18
C PHE A 95 1.15 -5.53 7.85
N SER A 96 2.33 -4.92 7.86
CA SER A 96 2.89 -4.37 6.63
C SER A 96 4.35 -4.77 6.47
N ILE A 97 4.70 -5.23 5.26
CA ILE A 97 6.05 -5.69 4.91
C ILE A 97 6.68 -4.69 3.94
N GLU A 98 7.90 -4.28 4.26
CA GLU A 98 8.72 -3.40 3.40
C GLU A 98 10.08 -4.06 3.13
N ARG A 99 10.44 -4.16 1.84
CA ARG A 99 11.72 -4.74 1.44
C ARG A 99 12.91 -3.79 1.58
N ILE A 100 12.65 -2.47 1.66
CA ILE A 100 13.67 -1.43 1.74
C ILE A 100 13.80 -0.97 3.19
N GLY A 101 14.86 -1.43 3.87
CA GLY A 101 15.09 -1.18 5.29
C GLY A 101 14.95 0.29 5.71
N PRO A 102 15.61 1.25 5.03
CA PRO A 102 15.47 2.67 5.36
C PRO A 102 14.04 3.23 5.21
N LEU A 103 13.21 2.69 4.32
CA LEU A 103 11.80 3.07 4.26
C LEU A 103 11.03 2.51 5.44
N GLN A 104 11.25 1.25 5.79
CA GLN A 104 10.64 0.60 6.94
C GLN A 104 10.99 1.33 8.26
N GLU A 105 12.24 1.72 8.46
CA GLU A 105 12.67 2.49 9.64
C GLU A 105 11.97 3.86 9.72
N ARG A 106 11.89 4.58 8.59
CA ARG A 106 11.16 5.86 8.51
C ARG A 106 9.66 5.68 8.80
N ALA A 107 9.05 4.64 8.24
CA ALA A 107 7.65 4.29 8.47
C ALA A 107 7.40 4.00 9.96
N THR A 108 8.24 3.18 10.60
CA THR A 108 8.15 2.85 12.03
C THR A 108 8.20 4.12 12.90
N ALA A 109 9.19 4.97 12.66
CA ALA A 109 9.35 6.20 13.42
C ALA A 109 8.17 7.17 13.22
N LEU A 110 7.64 7.28 12.00
CA LEU A 110 6.52 8.16 11.69
C LEU A 110 5.21 7.67 12.29
N LEU A 111 4.87 6.41 12.08
CA LEU A 111 3.64 5.80 12.63
C LEU A 111 3.63 5.81 14.16
N GLY A 112 4.79 5.56 14.79
CA GLY A 112 4.94 5.69 16.23
C GLY A 112 4.67 7.11 16.75
N ARG A 113 5.20 8.13 16.07
CA ARG A 113 4.93 9.55 16.40
C ARG A 113 3.48 9.97 16.18
N LEU A 114 2.79 9.33 15.22
CA LEU A 114 1.37 9.58 14.94
C LEU A 114 0.43 8.75 15.83
N GLY A 115 0.96 7.82 16.64
CA GLY A 115 0.21 7.05 17.62
C GLY A 115 -0.49 5.80 17.07
N TYR A 116 -0.13 5.31 15.88
CA TYR A 116 -0.70 4.09 15.28
C TYR A 116 -0.11 2.82 15.93
N ARG A 117 -0.69 2.40 17.07
CA ARG A 117 -0.21 1.24 17.85
C ARG A 117 -0.65 -0.12 17.32
N GLN A 118 -1.70 -0.15 16.50
CA GLN A 118 -2.26 -1.36 15.87
C GLN A 118 -1.55 -1.72 14.54
N VAL A 119 -0.39 -1.12 14.27
CA VAL A 119 0.40 -1.38 13.07
C VAL A 119 1.65 -2.17 13.43
N HIS A 120 1.85 -3.29 12.73
CA HIS A 120 3.01 -4.17 12.84
C HIS A 120 3.81 -4.09 11.55
N LEU A 121 5.06 -3.65 11.63
CA LEU A 121 5.93 -3.51 10.48
C LEU A 121 7.03 -4.58 10.49
N GLN A 122 7.31 -5.14 9.32
CA GLN A 122 8.41 -6.08 9.10
C GLN A 122 9.29 -5.60 7.95
N HIS A 123 10.62 -5.61 8.15
CA HIS A 123 11.57 -5.55 7.05
C HIS A 123 11.71 -6.95 6.45
N GLY A 124 11.33 -7.12 5.19
CA GLY A 124 11.33 -8.44 4.56
C GLY A 124 10.87 -8.44 3.11
N ASP A 125 11.02 -9.60 2.46
CA ASP A 125 10.43 -9.88 1.15
C ASP A 125 8.95 -10.23 1.33
N GLY A 126 8.08 -9.39 0.78
CA GLY A 126 6.63 -9.56 0.89
C GLY A 126 6.01 -10.57 -0.08
N SER A 127 6.79 -11.13 -1.03
CA SER A 127 6.25 -12.05 -2.04
C SER A 127 5.62 -13.33 -1.46
N GLY A 128 6.08 -13.76 -0.30
CA GLY A 128 5.54 -14.89 0.47
C GLY A 128 4.44 -14.53 1.46
N GLY A 129 4.11 -13.26 1.62
CA GLY A 129 3.20 -12.78 2.67
C GLY A 129 3.84 -12.83 4.06
N TRP A 130 2.99 -13.04 5.08
CA TRP A 130 3.39 -13.17 6.49
C TRP A 130 2.68 -14.36 7.16
N PRO A 131 3.12 -15.60 6.86
CA PRO A 131 2.42 -16.82 7.30
C PRO A 131 2.21 -16.92 8.81
N GLU A 132 3.17 -16.42 9.62
CA GLU A 132 3.13 -16.48 11.09
C GLU A 132 2.04 -15.56 11.68
N LYS A 133 1.51 -14.63 10.87
CA LYS A 133 0.45 -13.70 11.26
C LYS A 133 -0.88 -14.00 10.60
N ALA A 134 -0.90 -14.96 9.66
CA ALA A 134 -2.16 -15.40 9.02
C ALA A 134 -3.15 -16.00 10.05
N PRO A 135 -4.45 -16.04 9.76
CA PRO A 135 -5.07 -15.57 8.52
C PRO A 135 -5.38 -14.06 8.54
N PHE A 136 -5.61 -13.50 7.33
CA PHE A 136 -5.98 -12.10 7.12
C PHE A 136 -7.37 -12.00 6.48
N ASP A 137 -8.14 -10.97 6.84
CA ASP A 137 -9.45 -10.68 6.24
C ASP A 137 -9.29 -9.99 4.88
N ALA A 138 -8.23 -9.20 4.72
CA ALA A 138 -7.89 -8.57 3.46
C ALA A 138 -6.38 -8.45 3.27
N MET A 139 -5.98 -8.35 2.00
CA MET A 139 -4.58 -8.05 1.63
C MET A 139 -4.54 -6.97 0.57
N VAL A 140 -3.51 -6.13 0.64
CA VAL A 140 -3.25 -5.06 -0.33
C VAL A 140 -1.79 -5.12 -0.77
N ILE A 141 -1.55 -5.19 -2.08
CA ILE A 141 -0.19 -5.14 -2.64
C ILE A 141 -0.03 -3.80 -3.34
N THR A 142 1.00 -3.04 -2.97
CA THR A 142 1.30 -1.70 -3.52
C THR A 142 2.41 -1.71 -4.56
N ALA A 143 2.69 -2.87 -5.15
CA ALA A 143 3.64 -3.08 -6.21
C ALA A 143 3.05 -4.03 -7.27
N ALA A 144 3.40 -3.85 -8.54
CA ALA A 144 2.85 -4.67 -9.63
C ALA A 144 3.42 -6.08 -9.60
N VAL A 145 2.54 -7.07 -9.72
CA VAL A 145 2.89 -8.50 -9.78
C VAL A 145 2.66 -9.04 -11.19
N PRO A 146 3.48 -9.98 -11.67
CA PRO A 146 3.30 -10.57 -13.01
C PRO A 146 2.09 -11.54 -13.06
N CYS A 147 1.66 -12.04 -11.92
CA CYS A 147 0.50 -12.93 -11.76
C CYS A 147 0.07 -12.99 -10.31
N ALA A 148 -1.10 -13.57 -10.07
CA ALA A 148 -1.60 -13.78 -8.71
C ALA A 148 -0.66 -14.73 -7.93
N LEU A 149 -0.32 -14.34 -6.71
CA LEU A 149 0.63 -15.07 -5.86
C LEU A 149 -0.12 -16.11 -5.01
N ALA A 150 -0.08 -17.37 -5.43
CA ALA A 150 -0.75 -18.49 -4.74
C ALA A 150 -0.47 -18.59 -3.23
N PRO A 151 0.75 -18.30 -2.72
CA PRO A 151 1.00 -18.30 -1.27
C PRO A 151 0.15 -17.31 -0.48
N LEU A 152 -0.29 -16.19 -1.08
CA LEU A 152 -1.08 -15.17 -0.41
C LEU A 152 -2.53 -15.64 -0.20
N TYR A 153 -3.12 -16.32 -1.17
CA TYR A 153 -4.49 -16.85 -1.02
C TYR A 153 -4.61 -17.83 0.15
N ARG A 154 -3.57 -18.62 0.43
CA ARG A 154 -3.54 -19.54 1.58
C ARG A 154 -3.50 -18.83 2.94
N GLN A 155 -3.21 -17.54 2.94
CA GLN A 155 -3.17 -16.70 4.14
C GLN A 155 -4.42 -15.82 4.28
N LEU A 156 -5.37 -15.88 3.34
CA LEU A 156 -6.67 -15.22 3.44
C LEU A 156 -7.68 -16.10 4.17
N CYS A 157 -8.53 -15.46 4.97
CA CYS A 157 -9.76 -16.08 5.44
C CYS A 157 -10.67 -16.42 4.25
N ALA A 158 -11.52 -17.43 4.41
CA ALA A 158 -12.66 -17.59 3.50
C ALA A 158 -13.55 -16.34 3.56
N GLY A 159 -13.91 -15.78 2.42
CA GLY A 159 -14.57 -14.47 2.29
C GLY A 159 -13.60 -13.29 2.26
N GLY A 160 -12.30 -13.49 2.38
CA GLY A 160 -11.29 -12.43 2.33
C GLY A 160 -11.07 -11.88 0.93
N SER A 161 -10.45 -10.70 0.85
CA SER A 161 -10.17 -9.99 -0.41
C SER A 161 -8.69 -9.69 -0.57
N LEU A 162 -8.18 -9.79 -1.81
CA LEU A 162 -6.81 -9.40 -2.19
C LEU A 162 -6.89 -8.35 -3.30
N VAL A 163 -6.38 -7.14 -3.02
CA VAL A 163 -6.26 -6.06 -4.01
C VAL A 163 -4.83 -5.93 -4.46
N MET A 164 -4.58 -5.94 -5.77
CA MET A 164 -3.23 -5.87 -6.32
C MET A 164 -3.22 -5.33 -7.74
N PRO A 165 -2.14 -4.61 -8.14
CA PRO A 165 -1.86 -4.34 -9.53
C PRO A 165 -1.23 -5.57 -10.18
N VAL A 166 -1.79 -6.02 -11.30
CA VAL A 166 -1.25 -7.14 -12.08
C VAL A 166 -0.76 -6.61 -13.41
N GLU A 167 0.43 -7.05 -13.81
CA GLU A 167 1.03 -6.70 -15.09
C GLU A 167 0.83 -7.84 -16.09
N GLU A 168 0.16 -7.54 -17.20
CA GLU A 168 -0.07 -8.46 -18.28
C GLU A 168 0.14 -7.76 -19.63
N GLY A 169 0.98 -8.34 -20.49
CA GLY A 169 1.27 -7.79 -21.81
C GLY A 169 1.84 -6.35 -21.79
N GLY A 170 2.64 -5.99 -20.79
CA GLY A 170 3.22 -4.65 -20.62
C GLY A 170 2.22 -3.59 -20.16
N ARG A 171 1.04 -3.99 -19.68
CA ARG A 171 0.03 -3.11 -19.11
C ARG A 171 -0.29 -3.56 -17.68
N GLN A 172 -0.58 -2.59 -16.82
CA GLN A 172 -0.95 -2.89 -15.44
C GLN A 172 -2.43 -2.59 -15.20
N HIS A 173 -3.09 -3.53 -14.56
CA HIS A 173 -4.49 -3.42 -14.15
C HIS A 173 -4.62 -3.64 -12.65
N LEU A 174 -5.31 -2.72 -11.98
CA LEU A 174 -5.73 -2.96 -10.61
C LEU A 174 -6.85 -3.98 -10.61
N GLN A 175 -6.78 -4.98 -9.75
CA GLN A 175 -7.83 -5.96 -9.58
C GLN A 175 -8.07 -6.27 -8.11
N VAL A 176 -9.29 -6.72 -7.81
CA VAL A 176 -9.62 -7.34 -6.54
C VAL A 176 -9.98 -8.81 -6.78
N SER A 177 -9.49 -9.66 -5.90
CA SER A 177 -9.83 -11.08 -5.86
C SER A 177 -10.58 -11.38 -4.58
N HIS A 178 -11.77 -11.98 -4.67
CA HIS A 178 -12.55 -12.47 -3.53
C HIS A 178 -12.31 -13.95 -3.37
N TRP A 179 -11.78 -14.34 -2.22
CA TRP A 179 -11.40 -15.72 -1.92
C TRP A 179 -12.51 -16.41 -1.12
N ASP A 180 -13.06 -17.51 -1.63
CA ASP A 180 -14.12 -18.28 -0.94
C ASP A 180 -13.58 -19.40 -0.02
N GLY A 181 -12.25 -19.58 0.04
CA GLY A 181 -11.55 -20.67 0.72
C GLY A 181 -11.02 -21.75 -0.24
N SER A 182 -11.42 -21.72 -1.50
CA SER A 182 -11.00 -22.69 -2.53
C SER A 182 -10.66 -22.03 -3.86
N THR A 183 -11.46 -21.06 -4.28
CA THR A 183 -11.33 -20.35 -5.56
C THR A 183 -11.37 -18.83 -5.36
N ALA A 184 -10.78 -18.11 -6.32
CA ALA A 184 -10.78 -16.66 -6.32
C ALA A 184 -11.64 -16.13 -7.47
N ARG A 185 -12.63 -15.29 -7.14
CA ARG A 185 -13.36 -14.49 -8.15
C ARG A 185 -12.63 -13.17 -8.33
N VAL A 186 -12.14 -12.92 -9.53
CA VAL A 186 -11.35 -11.73 -9.88
C VAL A 186 -12.21 -10.69 -10.59
N ILE A 187 -12.07 -9.43 -10.19
CA ILE A 187 -12.75 -8.27 -10.77
C ILE A 187 -11.69 -7.23 -11.14
N ALA A 188 -11.67 -6.79 -12.39
CA ALA A 188 -10.81 -5.70 -12.84
C ALA A 188 -11.38 -4.35 -12.39
N LEU A 189 -10.52 -3.50 -11.82
CA LEU A 189 -10.88 -2.18 -11.29
C LEU A 189 -10.39 -1.02 -12.17
N GLY A 190 -9.69 -1.31 -13.27
CA GLY A 190 -9.17 -0.34 -14.21
C GLY A 190 -7.65 -0.34 -14.33
N SER A 191 -7.13 0.51 -15.21
CA SER A 191 -5.69 0.64 -15.44
C SER A 191 -4.99 1.34 -14.27
N CYS A 192 -3.75 0.93 -14.00
CA CYS A 192 -2.93 1.53 -12.95
C CYS A 192 -1.45 1.56 -13.37
N HIS A 193 -0.63 2.20 -12.53
CA HIS A 193 0.81 2.19 -12.72
C HIS A 193 1.52 2.15 -11.36
N PHE A 194 2.23 1.06 -11.10
CA PHE A 194 2.98 0.80 -9.89
C PHE A 194 4.41 0.37 -10.21
N VAL A 195 5.31 0.54 -9.26
CA VAL A 195 6.64 -0.10 -9.31
C VAL A 195 6.48 -1.61 -9.27
N PRO A 196 7.41 -2.38 -9.88
CA PRO A 196 7.32 -3.84 -9.84
C PRO A 196 7.55 -4.40 -8.43
N LEU A 197 6.87 -5.49 -8.09
CA LEU A 197 7.17 -6.28 -6.90
C LEU A 197 8.50 -7.01 -7.14
N LEU A 198 9.50 -6.67 -6.35
CA LEU A 198 10.84 -7.27 -6.45
C LEU A 198 11.10 -8.20 -5.26
N ALA A 199 11.68 -9.36 -5.54
CA ALA A 199 12.12 -10.28 -4.51
C ALA A 199 13.34 -9.77 -3.73
N GLY A 200 13.55 -10.31 -2.54
CA GLY A 200 14.65 -10.00 -1.65
C GLY A 200 14.52 -8.65 -0.95
N THR A 201 15.49 -8.34 -0.12
CA THR A 201 15.53 -7.12 0.72
C THR A 201 16.67 -6.19 0.31
N VAL A 202 16.51 -4.91 0.64
CA VAL A 202 17.54 -3.87 0.52
C VAL A 202 17.85 -3.34 1.91
N SER A 203 19.08 -3.58 2.37
CA SER A 203 19.61 -2.99 3.60
C SER A 203 20.71 -2.01 3.23
N VAL A 204 20.76 -0.84 3.86
CA VAL A 204 21.93 0.02 3.79
C VAL A 204 22.89 -0.47 4.87
N ALA A 205 24.08 -0.91 4.47
CA ALA A 205 25.14 -1.20 5.43
C ALA A 205 25.40 0.08 6.26
N SER A 206 25.50 -0.08 7.57
CA SER A 206 25.81 1.00 8.50
C SER A 206 27.15 1.64 8.11
N GLY A 207 27.11 2.78 7.40
CA GLY A 207 28.31 3.50 6.98
C GLY A 207 28.23 4.27 5.67
N GLU A 208 27.30 4.00 4.79
CA GLU A 208 27.14 4.76 3.55
C GLU A 208 25.86 5.62 3.61
N CYS A 209 26.06 6.90 3.93
CA CYS A 209 25.12 7.94 3.51
C CYS A 209 25.20 8.01 1.99
N ALA A 210 24.38 7.21 1.31
CA ALA A 210 24.21 7.34 -0.13
C ALA A 210 23.47 8.66 -0.40
N ASP A 211 24.26 9.73 -0.51
CA ASP A 211 23.88 10.94 -1.19
C ASP A 211 23.63 10.52 -2.65
N ASP A 212 22.37 10.15 -2.97
CA ASP A 212 21.96 9.84 -4.33
C ASP A 212 21.88 11.14 -5.16
N LYS A 213 23.08 11.70 -5.39
CA LYS A 213 23.31 12.73 -6.41
C LYS A 213 23.48 12.07 -7.77
N ARG A 214 22.54 11.25 -8.20
CA ARG A 214 22.44 10.91 -9.61
C ARG A 214 21.56 11.96 -10.29
N ASP A 215 22.29 12.82 -10.96
CA ASP A 215 21.95 13.85 -11.92
C ASP A 215 20.85 13.38 -12.90
N TRP A 216 19.59 13.74 -12.64
CA TRP A 216 18.45 13.56 -13.54
C TRP A 216 18.41 14.64 -14.64
N ARG A 217 19.54 15.33 -14.88
CA ARG A 217 19.69 16.37 -15.92
C ARG A 217 20.40 15.85 -17.16
N ARG A 218 19.99 14.72 -17.74
CA ARG A 218 20.30 14.37 -19.14
C ARG A 218 19.27 13.37 -19.67
N GLY A 219 18.30 13.90 -20.45
CA GLY A 219 17.41 13.13 -21.25
C GLY A 219 16.12 13.89 -21.52
#